data_7cd1ac072942a7c040a7d7e3bb811458
#
_entry.id   7cd1ac072942a7c040a7d7e3bb811458
#
_cell.length_a   1.000
_cell.length_b   1.000
_cell.length_c   1.000
_cell.angle_alpha   90.00
_cell.angle_beta   90.00
_cell.angle_gamma   90.00
#
_symmetry.space_group_name_H-M   'P 1'
#
loop_
_entity.id
_entity.type
_entity.pdbx_description
1 polymer ?
#
loop_
_entity_poly.entity_id
_entity_poly.type
_entity_poly.pdbx_seq_one_letter_code
_entity_poly.pdbx_strand_id
1 'polypeptide(L)'
;MTTTAEQAPAAAPQAFSKAPGTGVALVTGASSGIGEDTAHKLRALGYIVYGAARRTDRLQALTADGIRPLAMDVTDDASMSSGVNRILEETGRIDVLVNNAGYGSYGAIEDVPIDEARRQFEVNVFGLARLTQLIIPHMRTRGSGTIINISSIGGRL
;
A
#
# COMPACT_ATOMS: atom_id res chain seq x y z
N MET A 1 -14.72 -32.82 34.58
CA MET A 1 -13.49 -33.03 33.76
C MET A 1 -13.52 -32.00 32.65
N THR A 2 -12.85 -30.89 32.86
CA THR A 2 -12.78 -29.74 31.93
C THR A 2 -11.51 -29.88 31.11
N THR A 3 -11.66 -30.24 29.84
CA THR A 3 -10.52 -30.33 28.88
C THR A 3 -10.11 -28.93 28.46
N THR A 4 -8.98 -28.48 28.96
CA THR A 4 -8.35 -27.24 28.52
C THR A 4 -7.78 -27.47 27.12
N ALA A 5 -8.31 -26.79 26.11
CA ALA A 5 -7.74 -26.79 24.75
C ALA A 5 -6.41 -26.03 24.78
N GLU A 6 -5.33 -26.75 24.58
CA GLU A 6 -3.98 -26.22 24.42
C GLU A 6 -3.89 -25.45 23.12
N GLN A 7 -3.76 -24.13 23.19
CA GLN A 7 -3.52 -23.28 22.03
C GLN A 7 -2.10 -23.54 21.52
N ALA A 8 -2.00 -24.05 20.29
CA ALA A 8 -0.72 -24.16 19.60
C ALA A 8 -0.03 -22.79 19.50
N PRO A 9 1.30 -22.68 19.69
CA PRO A 9 2.01 -21.42 19.60
C PRO A 9 1.91 -20.86 18.18
N ALA A 10 1.56 -19.57 18.08
CA ALA A 10 1.54 -18.84 16.82
C ALA A 10 2.92 -18.96 16.15
N ALA A 11 2.94 -19.44 14.91
CA ALA A 11 4.17 -19.54 14.14
C ALA A 11 4.85 -18.16 14.08
N ALA A 12 6.13 -18.11 14.43
CA ALA A 12 6.94 -16.91 14.32
C ALA A 12 6.90 -16.39 12.87
N PRO A 13 6.85 -15.05 12.64
CA PRO A 13 6.85 -14.50 11.30
C PRO A 13 8.08 -14.99 10.56
N GLN A 14 7.87 -15.74 9.48
CA GLN A 14 8.96 -16.19 8.62
C GLN A 14 9.64 -14.95 8.03
N ALA A 15 10.90 -14.76 8.32
CA ALA A 15 11.73 -13.73 7.74
C ALA A 15 11.64 -13.77 6.22
N PHE A 16 11.51 -12.59 5.58
CA PHE A 16 11.44 -12.41 4.14
C PHE A 16 12.66 -13.06 3.46
N SER A 17 12.56 -14.35 3.14
CA SER A 17 13.57 -15.09 2.40
C SER A 17 13.22 -15.04 0.91
N LYS A 18 13.44 -13.89 0.27
CA LYS A 18 13.45 -13.81 -1.18
C LYS A 18 14.73 -13.09 -1.61
N ALA A 19 15.44 -13.70 -2.58
CA ALA A 19 16.63 -13.09 -3.13
C ALA A 19 16.36 -11.63 -3.55
N PRO A 20 17.25 -10.68 -3.24
CA PRO A 20 17.11 -9.30 -3.70
C PRO A 20 17.01 -9.28 -5.24
N GLY A 21 16.07 -8.51 -5.78
CA GLY A 21 16.04 -8.19 -7.20
C GLY A 21 14.97 -8.84 -8.07
N THR A 22 14.01 -9.60 -7.52
CA THR A 22 12.97 -10.25 -8.35
C THR A 22 11.52 -9.90 -7.98
N GLY A 23 11.28 -9.08 -6.97
CA GLY A 23 9.95 -8.72 -6.50
C GLY A 23 9.40 -7.43 -7.13
N VAL A 24 8.08 -7.29 -7.17
CA VAL A 24 7.37 -6.09 -7.60
C VAL A 24 6.65 -5.47 -6.41
N ALA A 25 6.85 -4.19 -6.19
CA ALA A 25 6.23 -3.44 -5.11
C ALA A 25 5.36 -2.29 -5.65
N LEU A 26 4.18 -2.14 -5.08
CA LEU A 26 3.31 -0.97 -5.27
C LEU A 26 3.29 -0.16 -3.97
N VAL A 27 3.64 1.12 -4.05
CA VAL A 27 3.60 2.06 -2.92
C VAL A 27 2.63 3.18 -3.25
N THR A 28 1.56 3.32 -2.47
CA THR A 28 0.60 4.42 -2.61
C THR A 28 1.04 5.66 -1.84
N GLY A 29 0.68 6.85 -2.31
CA GLY A 29 1.13 8.10 -1.70
C GLY A 29 2.64 8.34 -1.83
N ALA A 30 3.27 7.80 -2.89
CA ALA A 30 4.71 7.85 -3.10
C ALA A 30 5.26 9.21 -3.57
N SER A 31 4.41 10.22 -3.69
CA SER A 31 4.83 11.55 -4.17
C SER A 31 5.53 12.42 -3.13
N SER A 32 5.63 11.98 -1.88
CA SER A 32 6.29 12.71 -0.79
C SER A 32 6.44 11.88 0.47
N GLY A 33 7.36 12.26 1.36
CA GLY A 33 7.47 11.79 2.74
C GLY A 33 7.69 10.28 2.86
N ILE A 34 6.97 9.63 3.77
CA ILE A 34 7.14 8.19 4.10
C ILE A 34 6.97 7.30 2.87
N GLY A 35 6.01 7.61 1.99
CA GLY A 35 5.79 6.84 0.77
C GLY A 35 6.94 6.94 -0.21
N GLU A 36 7.49 8.13 -0.42
CA GLU A 36 8.66 8.38 -1.25
C GLU A 36 9.89 7.65 -0.71
N ASP A 37 10.21 7.84 0.58
CA ASP A 37 11.32 7.15 1.24
C ASP A 37 11.20 5.62 1.17
N THR A 38 9.97 5.11 1.34
CA THR A 38 9.69 3.67 1.24
C THR A 38 9.93 3.15 -0.17
N ALA A 39 9.51 3.91 -1.19
CA ALA A 39 9.74 3.56 -2.58
C ALA A 39 11.24 3.48 -2.91
N HIS A 40 12.03 4.46 -2.47
CA HIS A 40 13.49 4.45 -2.63
C HIS A 40 14.15 3.27 -1.92
N LYS A 41 13.75 2.96 -0.68
CA LYS A 41 14.29 1.82 0.06
C LYS A 41 13.98 0.49 -0.62
N LEU A 42 12.76 0.30 -1.08
CA LEU A 42 12.38 -0.92 -1.82
C LEU A 42 13.16 -1.02 -3.14
N ARG A 43 13.36 0.10 -3.84
CA ARG A 43 14.17 0.12 -5.06
C ARG A 43 15.63 -0.25 -4.78
N ALA A 44 16.23 0.28 -3.71
CA ALA A 44 17.59 -0.06 -3.27
C ALA A 44 17.73 -1.54 -2.88
N LEU A 45 16.65 -2.17 -2.39
CA LEU A 45 16.59 -3.61 -2.12
C LEU A 45 16.38 -4.46 -3.40
N GLY A 46 16.35 -3.83 -4.59
CA GLY A 46 16.27 -4.50 -5.88
C GLY A 46 14.85 -4.80 -6.36
N TYR A 47 13.81 -4.27 -5.72
CA TYR A 47 12.43 -4.40 -6.22
C TYR A 47 12.22 -3.57 -7.49
N ILE A 48 11.33 -4.04 -8.38
CA ILE A 48 10.67 -3.19 -9.35
C ILE A 48 9.59 -2.44 -8.58
N VAL A 49 9.71 -1.11 -8.46
CA VAL A 49 8.81 -0.30 -7.64
C VAL A 49 7.92 0.57 -8.52
N TYR A 50 6.62 0.49 -8.27
CA TYR A 50 5.63 1.43 -8.78
C TYR A 50 5.25 2.40 -7.67
N GLY A 51 5.58 3.68 -7.87
CA GLY A 51 5.16 4.76 -7.00
C GLY A 51 3.84 5.33 -7.49
N ALA A 52 2.77 5.20 -6.69
CA ALA A 52 1.44 5.64 -7.06
C ALA A 52 1.03 6.92 -6.32
N ALA A 53 0.49 7.89 -7.06
CA ALA A 53 -0.13 9.10 -6.53
C ALA A 53 -1.06 9.74 -7.56
N ARG A 54 -1.92 10.66 -7.10
CA ARG A 54 -2.82 11.43 -7.97
C ARG A 54 -2.05 12.42 -8.86
N ARG A 55 -1.02 13.05 -8.30
CA ARG A 55 -0.19 14.04 -9.00
C ARG A 55 1.05 13.36 -9.57
N THR A 56 1.09 13.26 -10.88
CA THR A 56 2.19 12.58 -11.60
C THR A 56 3.42 13.46 -11.77
N ASP A 57 3.28 14.78 -11.72
CA ASP A 57 4.40 15.73 -11.79
C ASP A 57 5.47 15.45 -10.74
N ARG A 58 5.07 15.20 -9.50
CA ARG A 58 6.01 14.82 -8.43
C ARG A 58 6.58 13.41 -8.59
N LEU A 59 5.80 12.49 -9.17
CA LEU A 59 6.28 11.13 -9.44
C LEU A 59 7.33 11.08 -10.56
N GLN A 60 7.33 12.07 -11.46
CA GLN A 60 8.35 12.14 -12.52
C GLN A 60 9.77 12.26 -11.96
N ALA A 61 9.96 12.94 -10.83
CA ALA A 61 11.25 13.02 -10.17
C ALA A 61 11.78 11.64 -9.74
N LEU A 62 10.91 10.72 -9.34
CA LEU A 62 11.28 9.37 -8.93
C LEU A 62 11.76 8.48 -10.09
N THR A 63 11.48 8.88 -11.33
CA THR A 63 11.88 8.11 -12.51
C THR A 63 13.41 8.06 -12.67
N ALA A 64 14.11 9.13 -12.25
CA ALA A 64 15.56 9.17 -12.26
C ALA A 64 16.20 8.08 -11.40
N ASP A 65 15.51 7.67 -10.33
CA ASP A 65 15.94 6.61 -9.41
C ASP A 65 15.39 5.22 -9.79
N GLY A 66 14.79 5.12 -10.97
CA GLY A 66 14.27 3.86 -11.52
C GLY A 66 12.96 3.40 -10.86
N ILE A 67 12.22 4.30 -10.19
CA ILE A 67 10.87 4.04 -9.69
C ILE A 67 9.88 4.37 -10.81
N ARG A 68 8.95 3.47 -11.09
CA ARG A 68 7.95 3.61 -12.16
C ARG A 68 6.77 4.46 -11.66
N PRO A 69 6.50 5.61 -12.28
CA PRO A 69 5.37 6.44 -11.89
C PRO A 69 4.04 5.80 -12.30
N LEU A 70 3.07 5.83 -11.40
CA LEU A 70 1.73 5.31 -11.61
C LEU A 70 0.69 6.35 -11.17
N ALA A 71 -0.06 6.90 -12.14
CA ALA A 71 -1.21 7.73 -11.81
C ALA A 71 -2.29 6.85 -11.17
N MET A 72 -2.66 7.14 -9.92
CA MET A 72 -3.68 6.38 -9.20
C MET A 72 -4.34 7.26 -8.13
N ASP A 73 -5.67 7.30 -8.16
CA ASP A 73 -6.47 7.82 -7.06
C ASP A 73 -7.07 6.64 -6.30
N VAL A 74 -6.74 6.53 -5.01
CA VAL A 74 -7.24 5.44 -4.15
C VAL A 74 -8.71 5.61 -3.77
N THR A 75 -9.36 6.70 -4.14
CA THR A 75 -10.80 6.91 -3.98
C THR A 75 -11.60 6.60 -5.25
N ASP A 76 -10.92 6.22 -6.33
CA ASP A 76 -11.53 5.89 -7.62
C ASP A 76 -11.23 4.42 -7.99
N ASP A 77 -12.29 3.60 -8.03
CA ASP A 77 -12.20 2.17 -8.32
C ASP A 77 -11.62 1.89 -9.71
N ALA A 78 -12.01 2.67 -10.72
CA ALA A 78 -11.51 2.52 -12.08
C ALA A 78 -10.02 2.84 -12.17
N SER A 79 -9.58 3.90 -11.46
CA SER A 79 -8.17 4.28 -11.36
C SER A 79 -7.34 3.19 -10.70
N MET A 80 -7.81 2.63 -9.57
CA MET A 80 -7.14 1.54 -8.88
C MET A 80 -7.07 0.27 -9.73
N SER A 81 -8.18 -0.14 -10.33
CA SER A 81 -8.25 -1.33 -11.18
C SER A 81 -7.34 -1.20 -12.40
N SER A 82 -7.33 -0.05 -13.07
CA SER A 82 -6.45 0.23 -14.20
C SER A 82 -4.97 0.16 -13.78
N GLY A 83 -4.62 0.76 -12.65
CA GLY A 83 -3.24 0.74 -12.13
C GLY A 83 -2.77 -0.67 -11.78
N VAL A 84 -3.60 -1.47 -11.13
CA VAL A 84 -3.28 -2.88 -10.80
C VAL A 84 -3.12 -3.69 -12.07
N ASN A 85 -4.03 -3.58 -13.04
CA ASN A 85 -3.96 -4.29 -14.30
C ASN A 85 -2.68 -3.94 -15.07
N ARG A 86 -2.32 -2.66 -15.15
CA ARG A 86 -1.08 -2.22 -15.79
C ARG A 86 0.16 -2.89 -15.15
N ILE A 87 0.24 -2.94 -13.82
CA ILE A 87 1.37 -3.61 -13.15
C ILE A 87 1.40 -5.10 -13.52
N LEU A 88 0.25 -5.76 -13.51
CA LEU A 88 0.14 -7.18 -13.81
C LEU A 88 0.48 -7.49 -15.28
N GLU A 89 0.06 -6.65 -16.22
CA GLU A 89 0.43 -6.75 -17.64
C GLU A 89 1.94 -6.57 -17.85
N GLU A 90 2.55 -5.59 -17.17
CA GLU A 90 3.98 -5.31 -17.33
C GLU A 90 4.89 -6.33 -16.62
N THR A 91 4.43 -6.96 -15.52
CA THR A 91 5.31 -7.74 -14.63
C THR A 91 4.78 -9.12 -14.25
N GLY A 92 3.50 -9.39 -14.51
CA GLY A 92 2.81 -10.62 -14.12
C GLY A 92 2.58 -10.78 -12.61
N ARG A 93 2.96 -9.79 -11.78
CA ARG A 93 2.94 -9.95 -10.32
C ARG A 93 2.94 -8.65 -9.53
N ILE A 94 2.42 -8.71 -8.31
CA ILE A 94 2.63 -7.73 -7.24
C ILE A 94 2.99 -8.53 -5.99
N ASP A 95 4.20 -8.32 -5.45
CA ASP A 95 4.70 -9.05 -4.29
C ASP A 95 4.50 -8.27 -2.99
N VAL A 96 4.59 -6.95 -3.06
CA VAL A 96 4.45 -6.06 -1.91
C VAL A 96 3.47 -4.96 -2.27
N LEU A 97 2.46 -4.79 -1.43
CA LEU A 97 1.59 -3.62 -1.43
C LEU A 97 1.89 -2.79 -0.18
N VAL A 98 2.27 -1.53 -0.37
CA VAL A 98 2.38 -0.56 0.73
C VAL A 98 1.24 0.44 0.61
N ASN A 99 0.24 0.28 1.45
CA ASN A 99 -0.86 1.22 1.63
C ASN A 99 -0.38 2.37 2.52
N ASN A 100 0.14 3.43 1.89
CA ASN A 100 0.66 4.61 2.58
C ASN A 100 -0.13 5.88 2.24
N ALA A 101 -0.90 5.88 1.15
CA ALA A 101 -1.74 7.03 0.84
C ALA A 101 -2.70 7.32 2.00
N GLY A 102 -2.64 8.56 2.49
CA GLY A 102 -3.46 9.00 3.60
C GLY A 102 -3.18 10.46 3.95
N TYR A 103 -4.09 11.05 4.69
CA TYR A 103 -3.94 12.39 5.26
C TYR A 103 -4.74 12.51 6.56
N GLY A 104 -4.46 13.55 7.34
CA GLY A 104 -5.20 13.89 8.55
C GLY A 104 -5.87 15.24 8.41
N SER A 105 -7.13 15.34 8.87
CA SER A 105 -7.82 16.59 9.13
C SER A 105 -7.69 16.91 10.61
N TYR A 106 -7.42 18.17 10.93
CA TYR A 106 -7.25 18.65 12.29
C TYR A 106 -8.24 19.78 12.57
N GLY A 107 -8.86 19.74 13.75
CA GLY A 107 -9.79 20.75 14.22
C GLY A 107 -10.59 20.24 15.41
N ALA A 108 -11.31 21.15 16.10
CA ALA A 108 -12.32 20.75 17.06
C ALA A 108 -13.44 19.98 16.35
N ILE A 109 -14.05 19.01 17.01
CA ILE A 109 -15.01 18.11 16.37
C ILE A 109 -16.21 18.88 15.77
N GLU A 110 -16.61 19.98 16.38
CA GLU A 110 -17.69 20.86 15.95
C GLU A 110 -17.32 21.71 14.72
N ASP A 111 -16.03 21.93 14.46
CA ASP A 111 -15.53 22.76 13.36
C ASP A 111 -15.19 21.97 12.11
N VAL A 112 -14.98 20.66 12.21
CA VAL A 112 -14.65 19.82 11.07
C VAL A 112 -15.92 19.42 10.31
N PRO A 113 -16.10 19.86 9.05
CA PRO A 113 -17.24 19.47 8.25
C PRO A 113 -17.32 17.93 8.09
N ILE A 114 -18.51 17.37 8.25
CA ILE A 114 -18.71 15.91 8.14
C ILE A 114 -18.24 15.34 6.79
N ASP A 115 -18.32 16.13 5.73
CA ASP A 115 -17.87 15.70 4.40
C ASP A 115 -16.33 15.63 4.31
N GLU A 116 -15.62 16.42 5.11
CA GLU A 116 -14.17 16.28 5.25
C GLU A 116 -13.81 14.98 5.96
N ALA A 117 -14.50 14.65 7.04
CA ALA A 117 -14.34 13.36 7.72
C ALA A 117 -14.62 12.18 6.77
N ARG A 118 -15.70 12.24 5.98
CA ARG A 118 -16.01 11.22 4.97
C ARG A 118 -14.90 11.07 3.95
N ARG A 119 -14.40 12.18 3.39
CA ARG A 119 -13.28 12.14 2.43
C ARG A 119 -12.01 11.53 3.03
N GLN A 120 -11.74 11.81 4.30
CA GLN A 120 -10.60 11.19 5.00
C GLN A 120 -10.77 9.68 5.13
N PHE A 121 -11.96 9.20 5.46
CA PHE A 121 -12.27 7.77 5.51
C PHE A 121 -12.20 7.11 4.13
N GLU A 122 -12.67 7.79 3.08
CA GLU A 122 -12.54 7.29 1.70
C GLU A 122 -11.08 7.02 1.32
N VAL A 123 -10.15 7.91 1.68
CA VAL A 123 -8.73 7.71 1.39
C VAL A 123 -8.09 6.70 2.34
N ASN A 124 -8.24 6.91 3.66
CA ASN A 124 -7.43 6.19 4.66
C ASN A 124 -7.95 4.80 4.98
N VAL A 125 -9.23 4.52 4.70
CA VAL A 125 -9.89 3.25 5.07
C VAL A 125 -10.43 2.53 3.84
N PHE A 126 -11.37 3.14 3.11
CA PHE A 126 -12.06 2.44 2.03
C PHE A 126 -11.15 2.22 0.82
N GLY A 127 -10.36 3.22 0.42
CA GLY A 127 -9.40 3.09 -0.68
C GLY A 127 -8.33 2.04 -0.39
N LEU A 128 -7.77 2.06 0.82
CA LEU A 128 -6.83 1.03 1.29
C LEU A 128 -7.46 -0.37 1.21
N ALA A 129 -8.68 -0.53 1.75
CA ALA A 129 -9.38 -1.81 1.76
C ALA A 129 -9.66 -2.28 0.32
N ARG A 130 -10.13 -1.38 -0.54
CA ARG A 130 -10.47 -1.72 -1.93
C ARG A 130 -9.25 -2.10 -2.76
N LEU A 131 -8.15 -1.35 -2.67
CA LEU A 131 -6.91 -1.70 -3.37
C LEU A 131 -6.38 -3.06 -2.90
N THR A 132 -6.48 -3.32 -1.60
CA THR A 132 -6.12 -4.62 -1.01
C THR A 132 -6.97 -5.74 -1.59
N GLN A 133 -8.30 -5.55 -1.73
CA GLN A 133 -9.20 -6.52 -2.37
C GLN A 133 -8.81 -6.82 -3.82
N LEU A 134 -8.36 -5.83 -4.58
CA LEU A 134 -7.93 -6.01 -5.97
C LEU A 134 -6.66 -6.86 -6.08
N ILE A 135 -5.75 -6.75 -5.12
CA ILE A 135 -4.43 -7.39 -5.18
C ILE A 135 -4.39 -8.78 -4.53
N ILE A 136 -5.13 -9.00 -3.45
CA ILE A 136 -5.13 -10.28 -2.70
C ILE A 136 -5.36 -11.50 -3.58
N PRO A 137 -6.31 -11.54 -4.56
CA PRO A 137 -6.52 -12.72 -5.39
C PRO A 137 -5.26 -13.15 -6.14
N HIS A 138 -4.49 -12.20 -6.66
CA HIS A 138 -3.22 -12.46 -7.36
C HIS A 138 -2.13 -12.99 -6.43
N MET A 139 -2.02 -12.43 -5.23
CA MET A 139 -1.10 -12.92 -4.21
C MET A 139 -1.47 -14.33 -3.74
N ARG A 140 -2.77 -14.59 -3.55
CA ARG A 140 -3.30 -15.90 -3.13
C ARG A 140 -3.02 -16.99 -4.17
N THR A 141 -3.30 -16.72 -5.45
CA THR A 141 -3.03 -17.67 -6.54
C THR A 141 -1.55 -18.06 -6.59
N ARG A 142 -0.65 -17.14 -6.24
CA ARG A 142 0.79 -17.38 -6.21
C ARG A 142 1.30 -17.96 -4.88
N GLY A 143 0.44 -18.05 -3.86
CA GLY A 143 0.81 -18.52 -2.52
C GLY A 143 1.80 -17.58 -1.79
N SER A 144 1.99 -16.34 -2.25
CA SER A 144 2.93 -15.40 -1.63
C SER A 144 2.55 -13.95 -1.92
N GLY A 145 2.76 -13.09 -0.91
CA GLY A 145 2.55 -11.64 -0.99
C GLY A 145 2.69 -11.00 0.38
N THR A 146 2.93 -9.71 0.41
CA THR A 146 3.02 -8.93 1.64
C THR A 146 2.21 -7.66 1.49
N ILE A 147 1.41 -7.36 2.50
CA ILE A 147 0.64 -6.11 2.59
C ILE A 147 1.11 -5.36 3.83
N ILE A 148 1.53 -4.12 3.63
CA ILE A 148 1.97 -3.21 4.68
C ILE A 148 1.00 -2.03 4.70
N ASN A 149 0.33 -1.83 5.83
CA ASN A 149 -0.54 -0.69 6.05
C ASN A 149 0.17 0.32 6.95
N ILE A 150 0.37 1.53 6.45
CA ILE A 150 0.93 2.62 7.25
C ILE A 150 -0.19 3.21 8.09
N SER A 151 -0.04 3.09 9.40
CA SER A 151 -0.95 3.65 10.39
C SER A 151 -0.36 4.92 11.00
N SER A 152 -0.95 5.39 12.09
CA SER A 152 -0.52 6.58 12.81
C SER A 152 -0.40 6.29 14.31
N ILE A 153 0.45 7.04 15.00
CA ILE A 153 0.46 7.07 16.47
C ILE A 153 -0.89 7.53 17.02
N GLY A 154 -1.62 8.38 16.30
CA GLY A 154 -2.98 8.79 16.63
C GLY A 154 -4.00 7.65 16.67
N GLY A 155 -3.70 6.50 16.08
CA GLY A 155 -4.53 5.28 16.18
C GLY A 155 -4.32 4.48 17.48
N ARG A 156 -3.45 4.94 18.39
CA ARG A 156 -3.15 4.30 19.68
C ARG A 156 -3.55 5.15 20.90
N LEU A 157 -4.10 6.34 20.66
CA LEU A 157 -4.55 7.27 21.70
C LEU A 157 -6.02 7.03 22.03
#